data_460b6571c1bcc7f4048c9ea7412f881b
#
_entry.id   460b6571c1bcc7f4048c9ea7412f881b
#
_cell.length_a   1.000
_cell.length_b   1.000
_cell.length_c   1.000
_cell.angle_alpha   90.00
_cell.angle_beta   90.00
_cell.angle_gamma   90.00
#
_symmetry.space_group_name_H-M   'P 1'
#
loop_
_entity.id
_entity.type
_entity.pdbx_description
1 polymer ?
#
loop_
_entity_poly.entity_id
_entity_poly.type
_entity_poly.pdbx_seq_one_letter_code
_entity_poly.pdbx_strand_id
1 'polypeptide(L)'
;MSELRDIVVEAHGGLARWKKLGTIEGAMSSTGLLWERKGWPDVFKNVRATADIREQRISFSPFTAPDLRSVYRPDRVTIERADGTQVKSRSNPRRAFDGHKVETGWDDLNLAYFSGYAMWNYLNTPFLFLLPGVATEVLAAIEHNGERYRRL
;
A
#
# COMPACT_ATOMS: atom_id res chain seq x y z
N MET A 1 -23.78 8.95 10.05
CA MET A 1 -22.68 7.96 9.91
C MET A 1 -23.24 6.72 9.24
N SER A 2 -22.50 6.06 8.36
CA SER A 2 -23.01 4.87 7.67
C SER A 2 -22.88 3.66 8.58
N GLU A 3 -24.00 3.01 8.93
CA GLU A 3 -24.02 1.76 9.71
C GLU A 3 -23.11 0.68 9.09
N LEU A 4 -23.10 0.58 7.76
CA LEU A 4 -22.27 -0.41 7.06
C LEU A 4 -20.77 -0.15 7.26
N ARG A 5 -20.35 1.11 7.24
CA ARG A 5 -18.95 1.48 7.54
C ARG A 5 -18.55 1.05 8.94
N ASP A 6 -19.42 1.30 9.92
CA ASP A 6 -19.15 0.99 11.31
C ASP A 6 -19.08 -0.54 11.52
N ILE A 7 -19.95 -1.31 10.89
CA ILE A 7 -19.90 -2.78 10.87
C ILE A 7 -18.57 -3.29 10.29
N VAL A 8 -18.11 -2.72 9.17
CA VAL A 8 -16.85 -3.12 8.54
C VAL A 8 -15.66 -2.82 9.45
N VAL A 9 -15.63 -1.65 10.08
CA VAL A 9 -14.57 -1.27 11.03
C VAL A 9 -14.53 -2.21 12.23
N GLU A 10 -15.69 -2.52 12.84
CA GLU A 10 -15.77 -3.46 13.96
C GLU A 10 -15.35 -4.88 13.59
N ALA A 11 -15.73 -5.36 12.40
CA ALA A 11 -15.30 -6.66 11.89
C ALA A 11 -13.76 -6.78 11.72
N HIS A 12 -13.05 -5.65 11.58
CA HIS A 12 -11.58 -5.59 11.54
C HIS A 12 -10.94 -5.30 12.92
N GLY A 13 -11.69 -5.45 14.00
CA GLY A 13 -11.21 -5.33 15.37
C GLY A 13 -11.43 -3.96 16.03
N GLY A 14 -12.09 -3.04 15.33
CA GLY A 14 -12.53 -1.76 15.84
C GLY A 14 -11.43 -0.69 15.93
N LEU A 15 -11.88 0.56 15.91
CA LEU A 15 -11.00 1.73 15.91
C LEU A 15 -10.14 1.83 17.18
N ALA A 16 -10.67 1.41 18.34
CA ALA A 16 -9.94 1.49 19.60
C ALA A 16 -8.69 0.60 19.62
N ARG A 17 -8.78 -0.61 19.04
CA ARG A 17 -7.65 -1.50 18.86
C ARG A 17 -6.68 -0.94 17.82
N TRP A 18 -7.19 -0.48 16.68
CA TRP A 18 -6.37 0.10 15.61
C TRP A 18 -5.50 1.25 16.10
N LYS A 19 -6.06 2.17 16.87
CA LYS A 19 -5.34 3.31 17.46
C LYS A 19 -4.19 2.93 18.40
N LYS A 20 -4.16 1.70 18.91
CA LYS A 20 -3.08 1.21 19.78
C LYS A 20 -1.90 0.63 18.98
N LEU A 21 -2.10 0.31 17.71
CA LEU A 21 -1.04 -0.20 16.85
C LEU A 21 -0.14 0.97 16.43
N GLY A 22 1.14 0.69 16.26
CA GLY A 22 2.12 1.64 15.72
C GLY A 22 2.67 1.13 14.39
N THR A 23 3.19 -0.09 14.41
CA THR A 23 3.83 -0.71 13.25
C THR A 23 3.20 -2.07 12.97
N ILE A 24 3.04 -2.38 11.70
CA ILE A 24 2.66 -3.71 11.20
C ILE A 24 3.85 -4.26 10.42
N GLU A 25 4.25 -5.48 10.76
CA GLU A 25 5.26 -6.23 10.00
C GLU A 25 4.68 -7.53 9.47
N GLY A 26 5.09 -7.89 8.27
CA GLY A 26 4.70 -9.15 7.66
C GLY A 26 5.67 -9.62 6.59
N ALA A 27 5.84 -10.93 6.48
CA ALA A 27 6.46 -11.54 5.31
C ALA A 27 5.42 -11.64 4.20
N MET A 28 5.79 -11.29 2.98
CA MET A 28 4.90 -11.37 1.83
C MET A 28 5.62 -11.88 0.59
N SER A 29 4.84 -12.51 -0.28
CA SER A 29 5.25 -12.78 -1.66
C SER A 29 4.11 -12.37 -2.57
N SER A 30 4.40 -11.51 -3.53
CA SER A 30 3.45 -11.04 -4.54
C SER A 30 4.05 -11.23 -5.93
N THR A 31 3.29 -11.87 -6.80
CA THR A 31 3.62 -12.07 -8.21
C THR A 31 2.46 -11.59 -9.07
N GLY A 32 2.66 -11.53 -10.36
CA GLY A 32 1.59 -11.24 -11.30
C GLY A 32 2.02 -10.37 -12.47
N LEU A 33 1.15 -10.30 -13.45
CA LEU A 33 1.36 -9.67 -14.74
C LEU A 33 1.75 -8.19 -14.65
N LEU A 34 1.31 -7.49 -13.60
CA LEU A 34 1.68 -6.08 -13.40
C LEU A 34 3.20 -5.93 -13.28
N TRP A 35 3.81 -6.73 -12.41
CA TRP A 35 5.25 -6.64 -12.15
C TRP A 35 6.06 -7.02 -13.39
N GLU A 36 5.63 -8.05 -14.11
CA GLU A 36 6.26 -8.45 -15.38
C GLU A 36 6.21 -7.32 -16.42
N ARG A 37 5.03 -6.73 -16.64
CA ARG A 37 4.83 -5.61 -17.59
C ARG A 37 5.60 -4.36 -17.22
N LYS A 38 5.87 -4.15 -15.93
CA LYS A 38 6.63 -3.00 -15.46
C LYS A 38 8.13 -3.24 -15.41
N GLY A 39 8.60 -4.45 -15.78
CA GLY A 39 10.02 -4.82 -15.85
C GLY A 39 10.59 -5.34 -14.53
N TRP A 40 9.74 -5.73 -13.59
CA TRP A 40 10.13 -6.16 -12.24
C TRP A 40 9.51 -7.51 -11.84
N PRO A 41 9.67 -8.58 -12.64
CA PRO A 41 9.17 -9.88 -12.24
C PRO A 41 9.82 -10.29 -10.91
N ASP A 42 9.03 -10.94 -10.05
CA ASP A 42 9.51 -11.54 -8.80
C ASP A 42 10.09 -10.58 -7.74
N VAL A 43 10.08 -9.26 -7.97
CA VAL A 43 10.66 -8.28 -7.03
C VAL A 43 10.07 -8.31 -5.63
N PHE A 44 8.84 -8.79 -5.49
CA PHE A 44 8.17 -8.94 -4.19
C PHE A 44 8.06 -10.41 -3.74
N LYS A 45 8.93 -11.30 -4.21
CA LYS A 45 9.06 -12.64 -3.63
C LYS A 45 9.86 -12.58 -2.33
N ASN A 46 9.30 -13.18 -1.27
CA ASN A 46 9.97 -13.32 0.03
C ASN A 46 10.50 -12.01 0.61
N VAL A 47 9.71 -10.96 0.56
CA VAL A 47 10.04 -9.67 1.15
C VAL A 47 9.37 -9.49 2.51
N ARG A 48 9.99 -8.71 3.38
CA ARG A 48 9.39 -8.19 4.60
C ARG A 48 8.84 -6.79 4.32
N ALA A 49 7.57 -6.60 4.61
CA ALA A 49 6.94 -5.29 4.63
C ALA A 49 6.86 -4.78 6.07
N THR A 50 7.25 -3.54 6.31
CA THR A 50 7.14 -2.85 7.60
C THR A 50 6.41 -1.53 7.38
N ALA A 51 5.19 -1.42 7.88
CA ALA A 51 4.34 -0.25 7.73
C ALA A 51 4.14 0.46 9.07
N ASP A 52 4.37 1.77 9.10
CA ASP A 52 3.85 2.64 10.15
C ASP A 52 2.42 3.03 9.76
N ILE A 53 1.47 2.78 10.66
CA ILE A 53 0.06 3.05 10.37
C ILE A 53 -0.39 4.46 10.76
N ARG A 54 0.39 5.16 11.56
CA ARG A 54 0.13 6.55 11.98
C ARG A 54 0.71 7.56 11.01
N GLU A 55 1.94 7.25 10.55
CA GLU A 55 2.56 7.97 9.47
C GLU A 55 2.38 7.17 8.18
N GLN A 56 2.00 7.81 7.09
CA GLN A 56 1.89 7.14 5.80
C GLN A 56 3.29 6.74 5.30
N ARG A 57 3.83 5.65 5.89
CA ARG A 57 5.16 5.14 5.63
C ARG A 57 5.15 3.62 5.56
N ILE A 58 5.82 3.07 4.55
CA ILE A 58 6.07 1.62 4.46
C ILE A 58 7.42 1.36 3.81
N SER A 59 8.05 0.28 4.22
CA SER A 59 9.29 -0.21 3.61
C SER A 59 9.17 -1.66 3.20
N PHE A 60 9.92 -2.04 2.16
CA PHE A 60 10.09 -3.43 1.72
C PHE A 60 11.57 -3.79 1.74
N SER A 61 11.89 -4.96 2.27
CA SER A 61 13.26 -5.50 2.31
C SER A 61 13.24 -7.03 2.16
N PRO A 62 14.09 -7.61 1.26
CA PRO A 62 14.94 -6.93 0.29
C PRO A 62 14.12 -6.21 -0.79
N PHE A 63 14.72 -5.24 -1.49
CA PHE A 63 14.07 -4.51 -2.57
C PHE A 63 15.05 -4.27 -3.72
N THR A 64 14.80 -4.84 -4.89
CA THR A 64 15.62 -4.80 -6.11
C THR A 64 17.04 -5.37 -5.98
N ALA A 65 17.60 -5.44 -4.77
CA ALA A 65 18.84 -6.14 -4.45
C ALA A 65 18.80 -6.61 -2.99
N PRO A 66 19.59 -7.65 -2.62
CA PRO A 66 19.51 -8.26 -1.28
C PRO A 66 19.86 -7.29 -0.11
N ASP A 67 20.71 -6.31 -0.35
CA ASP A 67 21.17 -5.33 0.63
C ASP A 67 20.38 -4.02 0.62
N LEU A 68 19.35 -3.91 -0.24
CA LEU A 68 18.55 -2.71 -0.39
C LEU A 68 17.16 -2.86 0.23
N ARG A 69 16.63 -1.73 0.67
CA ARG A 69 15.23 -1.57 1.05
C ARG A 69 14.63 -0.35 0.37
N SER A 70 13.34 -0.40 0.07
CA SER A 70 12.58 0.79 -0.29
C SER A 70 11.97 1.42 0.95
N VAL A 71 11.80 2.75 0.94
CA VAL A 71 11.01 3.47 1.93
C VAL A 71 10.09 4.44 1.18
N TYR A 72 8.79 4.24 1.37
CA TYR A 72 7.75 5.11 0.83
C TYR A 72 7.26 6.10 1.89
N ARG A 73 7.09 7.34 1.48
CA ARG A 73 6.28 8.39 2.10
C ARG A 73 5.51 9.13 0.98
N PRO A 74 4.39 9.82 1.25
CA PRO A 74 3.60 10.48 0.21
C PRO A 74 4.38 11.48 -0.65
N ASP A 75 5.29 12.20 -0.03
CA ASP A 75 6.10 13.28 -0.63
C ASP A 75 7.46 12.82 -1.14
N ARG A 76 7.91 11.62 -0.74
CA ARG A 76 9.24 11.11 -1.06
C ARG A 76 9.32 9.60 -1.05
N VAL A 77 10.07 9.05 -1.98
CA VAL A 77 10.54 7.65 -1.93
C VAL A 77 12.05 7.60 -1.90
N THR A 78 12.60 6.64 -1.16
CA THR A 78 14.04 6.37 -1.11
C THR A 78 14.33 4.89 -1.32
N ILE A 79 15.51 4.61 -1.82
CA ILE A 79 16.14 3.29 -1.78
C ILE A 79 17.37 3.43 -0.90
N GLU A 80 17.48 2.59 0.11
CA GLU A 80 18.46 2.68 1.17
C GLU A 80 19.15 1.33 1.37
N ARG A 81 20.40 1.36 1.88
CA ARG A 81 21.06 0.17 2.40
C ARG A 81 20.56 -0.19 3.81
N ALA A 82 20.93 -1.36 4.28
CA ALA A 82 20.55 -1.83 5.62
C ALA A 82 21.05 -0.89 6.75
N ASP A 83 22.16 -0.21 6.56
CA ASP A 83 22.72 0.79 7.50
C ASP A 83 22.01 2.15 7.45
N GLY A 84 21.02 2.31 6.58
CA GLY A 84 20.29 3.57 6.38
C GLY A 84 20.91 4.52 5.35
N THR A 85 22.05 4.18 4.76
CA THR A 85 22.66 4.99 3.69
C THR A 85 21.72 5.09 2.49
N GLN A 86 21.34 6.30 2.14
CA GLN A 86 20.48 6.55 0.98
C GLN A 86 21.26 6.34 -0.32
N VAL A 87 20.74 5.46 -1.18
CA VAL A 87 21.30 5.16 -2.51
C VAL A 87 20.63 6.01 -3.59
N LYS A 88 19.29 6.10 -3.53
CA LYS A 88 18.48 6.90 -4.45
C LYS A 88 17.32 7.56 -3.72
N SER A 89 16.83 8.67 -4.25
CA SER A 89 15.59 9.27 -3.77
C SER A 89 14.87 10.07 -4.86
N ARG A 90 13.56 10.25 -4.65
CA ARG A 90 12.72 11.09 -5.49
C ARG A 90 11.70 11.81 -4.62
N SER A 91 11.70 13.13 -4.68
CA SER A 91 10.65 13.98 -4.13
C SER A 91 9.48 14.08 -5.10
N ASN A 92 8.26 14.28 -4.57
CA ASN A 92 7.02 14.33 -5.36
C ASN A 92 6.89 13.16 -6.35
N PRO A 93 7.03 11.91 -5.88
CA PRO A 93 7.18 10.74 -6.75
C PRO A 93 5.96 10.47 -7.63
N ARG A 94 4.78 10.98 -7.26
CA ARG A 94 3.55 10.86 -8.05
C ARG A 94 3.70 11.49 -9.44
N ARG A 95 4.41 12.61 -9.56
CA ARG A 95 4.62 13.30 -10.84
C ARG A 95 5.41 12.49 -11.86
N ALA A 96 6.19 11.53 -11.41
CA ALA A 96 6.94 10.64 -12.30
C ALA A 96 6.03 9.70 -13.10
N PHE A 97 4.73 9.66 -12.80
CA PHE A 97 3.73 8.90 -13.55
C PHE A 97 2.96 9.71 -14.58
N ASP A 98 3.22 11.02 -14.66
CA ASP A 98 2.58 11.89 -15.63
C ASP A 98 2.90 11.39 -17.06
N GLY A 99 1.86 11.17 -17.87
CA GLY A 99 1.99 10.62 -19.22
C GLY A 99 2.26 9.11 -19.31
N HIS A 100 2.36 8.37 -18.20
CA HIS A 100 2.51 6.91 -18.24
C HIS A 100 1.30 6.23 -18.85
N LYS A 101 1.58 5.21 -19.65
CA LYS A 101 0.60 4.28 -20.22
C LYS A 101 0.75 2.91 -19.56
N VAL A 102 -0.15 2.00 -19.90
CA VAL A 102 -0.09 0.62 -19.38
C VAL A 102 1.26 -0.05 -19.70
N GLU A 103 1.81 0.23 -20.88
CA GLU A 103 3.07 -0.35 -21.39
C GLU A 103 4.32 0.35 -20.85
N THR A 104 4.19 1.53 -20.25
CA THR A 104 5.35 2.26 -19.71
C THR A 104 6.01 1.46 -18.61
N GLY A 105 7.26 1.09 -18.80
CA GLY A 105 8.08 0.46 -17.75
C GLY A 105 8.31 1.39 -16.57
N TRP A 106 8.66 0.83 -15.43
CA TRP A 106 8.96 1.59 -14.22
C TRP A 106 10.44 1.49 -13.87
N ASP A 107 11.00 2.58 -13.39
CA ASP A 107 12.25 2.50 -12.65
C ASP A 107 11.99 2.03 -11.19
N ASP A 108 13.05 1.79 -10.44
CA ASP A 108 13.00 1.32 -9.07
C ASP A 108 12.28 2.30 -8.11
N LEU A 109 12.36 3.61 -8.35
CA LEU A 109 11.65 4.62 -7.56
C LEU A 109 10.15 4.70 -7.91
N ASN A 110 9.76 4.48 -9.17
CA ASN A 110 8.35 4.29 -9.55
C ASN A 110 7.77 3.06 -8.86
N LEU A 111 8.52 1.95 -8.89
CA LEU A 111 8.14 0.72 -8.23
C LEU A 111 7.96 0.92 -6.73
N ALA A 112 8.93 1.57 -6.05
CA ALA A 112 8.88 1.87 -4.62
C ALA A 112 7.66 2.74 -4.25
N TYR A 113 7.35 3.74 -5.07
CA TYR A 113 6.18 4.59 -4.85
C TYR A 113 4.88 3.84 -4.96
N PHE A 114 4.66 3.15 -6.09
CA PHE A 114 3.40 2.48 -6.34
C PHE A 114 3.14 1.36 -5.33
N SER A 115 4.12 0.50 -5.09
CA SER A 115 3.97 -0.60 -4.13
C SER A 115 3.76 -0.10 -2.70
N GLY A 116 4.49 0.94 -2.31
CA GLY A 116 4.35 1.56 -1.00
C GLY A 116 2.97 2.18 -0.80
N TYR A 117 2.52 2.98 -1.73
CA TYR A 117 1.20 3.58 -1.72
C TYR A 117 0.08 2.54 -1.67
N ALA A 118 0.12 1.56 -2.58
CA ALA A 118 -0.92 0.54 -2.68
C ALA A 118 -0.99 -0.31 -1.41
N MET A 119 0.16 -0.84 -0.95
CA MET A 119 0.20 -1.72 0.21
C MET A 119 -0.17 -0.99 1.50
N TRP A 120 0.29 0.26 1.67
CA TRP A 120 -0.08 1.04 2.84
C TRP A 120 -1.60 1.26 2.91
N ASN A 121 -2.24 1.58 1.78
CA ASN A 121 -3.70 1.72 1.71
C ASN A 121 -4.41 0.40 2.03
N TYR A 122 -3.95 -0.74 1.49
CA TYR A 122 -4.57 -2.04 1.78
C TYR A 122 -4.50 -2.40 3.25
N LEU A 123 -3.35 -2.18 3.90
CA LEU A 123 -3.18 -2.45 5.32
C LEU A 123 -4.02 -1.55 6.22
N ASN A 124 -4.35 -0.35 5.76
CA ASN A 124 -5.12 0.63 6.54
C ASN A 124 -6.63 0.61 6.22
N THR A 125 -7.07 -0.05 5.17
CA THR A 125 -8.50 -0.27 4.91
C THR A 125 -9.06 -1.28 5.94
N PRO A 126 -10.24 -1.03 6.57
CA PRO A 126 -11.20 0.05 6.30
C PRO A 126 -11.04 1.32 7.15
N PHE A 127 -10.02 1.43 7.97
CA PHE A 127 -9.85 2.55 8.91
C PHE A 127 -9.66 3.89 8.19
N LEU A 128 -9.20 3.87 6.94
CA LEU A 128 -9.13 5.05 6.07
C LEU A 128 -10.48 5.72 5.86
N PHE A 129 -11.59 4.96 5.94
CA PHE A 129 -12.95 5.50 5.81
C PHE A 129 -13.36 6.42 6.97
N LEU A 130 -12.58 6.40 8.06
CA LEU A 130 -12.81 7.24 9.24
C LEU A 130 -11.97 8.53 9.23
N LEU A 131 -11.11 8.72 8.23
CA LEU A 131 -10.28 9.91 8.14
C LEU A 131 -11.12 11.16 7.81
N PRO A 132 -10.74 12.33 8.35
CA PRO A 132 -11.38 13.58 7.97
C PRO A 132 -11.34 13.80 6.45
N GLY A 133 -12.47 14.22 5.90
CA GLY A 133 -12.61 14.47 4.45
C GLY A 133 -12.93 13.24 3.61
N VAL A 134 -12.95 12.03 4.19
CA VAL A 134 -13.43 10.83 3.51
C VAL A 134 -14.95 10.71 3.67
N ALA A 135 -15.66 10.71 2.55
CA ALA A 135 -17.09 10.42 2.49
C ALA A 135 -17.32 8.99 2.03
N THR A 136 -18.30 8.32 2.62
CA THR A 136 -18.72 6.97 2.23
C THR A 136 -20.22 6.97 1.95
N GLU A 137 -20.64 6.20 0.94
CA GLU A 137 -22.01 6.03 0.55
C GLU A 137 -22.37 4.55 0.50
N VAL A 138 -23.57 4.20 1.00
CA VAL A 138 -24.09 2.82 0.88
C VAL A 138 -24.78 2.69 -0.47
N LEU A 139 -24.28 1.81 -1.30
CA LEU A 139 -24.83 1.51 -2.61
C LEU A 139 -25.83 0.35 -2.55
N ALA A 140 -26.62 0.19 -3.61
CA ALA A 140 -27.51 -0.94 -3.75
C ALA A 140 -26.73 -2.26 -3.63
N ALA A 141 -27.28 -3.22 -2.88
CA ALA A 141 -26.68 -4.53 -2.74
C ALA A 141 -26.60 -5.23 -4.09
N ILE A 142 -25.60 -6.09 -4.26
CA ILE A 142 -25.46 -6.98 -5.43
C ILE A 142 -25.55 -8.43 -5.01
N GLU A 143 -25.94 -9.27 -5.93
CA GLU A 143 -25.86 -10.71 -5.80
C GLU A 143 -24.69 -11.24 -6.64
N HIS A 144 -23.88 -12.12 -6.05
CA HIS A 144 -22.78 -12.78 -6.73
C HIS A 144 -22.63 -14.19 -6.18
N ASN A 145 -22.59 -15.19 -7.05
CA ASN A 145 -22.51 -16.61 -6.69
C ASN A 145 -23.58 -17.07 -5.66
N GLY A 146 -24.80 -16.55 -5.73
CA GLY A 146 -25.89 -16.89 -4.82
C GLY A 146 -25.82 -16.19 -3.44
N GLU A 147 -24.85 -15.35 -3.22
CA GLU A 147 -24.70 -14.54 -1.99
C GLU A 147 -25.02 -13.07 -2.26
N ARG A 148 -25.61 -12.42 -1.25
CA ARG A 148 -25.94 -11.00 -1.29
C ARG A 148 -24.90 -10.16 -0.57
N TYR A 149 -24.28 -9.24 -1.32
CA TYR A 149 -23.25 -8.35 -0.82
C TYR A 149 -23.77 -6.94 -0.62
N ARG A 150 -23.61 -6.41 0.59
CA ARG A 150 -23.80 -4.98 0.86
C ARG A 150 -22.56 -4.23 0.37
N ARG A 151 -22.75 -3.04 -0.19
CA ARG A 151 -21.65 -2.24 -0.76
C ARG A 151 -21.53 -0.89 -0.07
N LEU A 152 -20.29 -0.52 0.22
CA LEU A 152 -19.90 0.79 0.71
C LEU A 152 -19.06 1.48 -0.35
#